data_783dbf06f3417ca39ae391300362f282
#
_entry.id   783dbf06f3417ca39ae391300362f282
#
_cell.length_a   1.000
_cell.length_b   1.000
_cell.length_c   1.000
_cell.angle_alpha   90.00
_cell.angle_beta   90.00
_cell.angle_gamma   90.00
#
_symmetry.space_group_name_H-M   'P 1'
#
loop_
_entity.id
_entity.type
_entity.pdbx_description
1 polymer ?
#
loop_
_entity_poly.entity_id
_entity_poly.type
_entity_poly.pdbx_seq_one_letter_code
_entity_poly.pdbx_strand_id
1 'polypeptide(L)'
;NVANGNPLRFKQEDLSQRGHAIECRICAEDAENGFVPTPGIIKLITEPQGIGVRVDSFCYEGYEIPIYYDAMLSKLVVWAANRTYAIERMRRVLFEYKITGTKTNISYLRKILEVPDFVNGHYTTSFLEDNKKFLENVTIDDESEDLQTAEDIAAIAAYFDYMINEERSGSSTSTDNRPISRWREFGKRSSMRNYD
;
A
#
# COMPACT_ATOMS: atom_id res chain seq x y z
N ASN A 1 -34.60 -11.71 7.59
CA ASN A 1 -35.48 -12.24 8.65
C ASN A 1 -36.09 -11.08 9.46
N VAL A 2 -35.32 -10.12 10.02
CA VAL A 2 -35.85 -9.00 10.82
C VAL A 2 -36.79 -8.11 10.01
N ALA A 3 -36.48 -7.80 8.77
CA ALA A 3 -37.35 -7.05 7.87
C ALA A 3 -38.70 -7.72 7.58
N ASN A 4 -38.79 -9.03 7.79
CA ASN A 4 -40.06 -9.81 7.71
C ASN A 4 -40.82 -9.88 9.06
N GLY A 5 -40.41 -9.08 10.05
CA GLY A 5 -41.06 -9.05 11.36
C GLY A 5 -40.61 -10.16 12.34
N ASN A 6 -39.60 -10.94 11.98
CA ASN A 6 -39.07 -11.96 12.89
C ASN A 6 -38.16 -11.32 13.95
N PRO A 7 -38.13 -11.83 15.19
CA PRO A 7 -37.24 -11.36 16.23
C PRO A 7 -35.76 -11.66 15.90
N LEU A 8 -34.85 -10.95 16.54
CA LEU A 8 -33.41 -11.25 16.51
C LEU A 8 -33.17 -12.68 17.06
N ARG A 9 -32.14 -13.36 16.51
CA ARG A 9 -31.79 -14.73 16.93
C ARG A 9 -30.91 -14.76 18.18
N PHE A 10 -30.49 -13.61 18.68
CA PHE A 10 -29.64 -13.44 19.84
C PHE A 10 -30.21 -12.34 20.74
N LYS A 11 -29.83 -12.33 22.01
CA LYS A 11 -30.20 -11.36 23.00
C LYS A 11 -29.03 -10.40 23.25
N GLN A 12 -29.25 -9.28 23.95
CA GLN A 12 -28.24 -8.32 24.29
C GLN A 12 -27.10 -8.94 25.12
N GLU A 13 -27.39 -9.85 26.00
CA GLU A 13 -26.45 -10.57 26.87
C GLU A 13 -25.51 -11.53 26.11
N ASP A 14 -25.89 -11.95 24.89
CA ASP A 14 -25.07 -12.83 24.03
C ASP A 14 -23.97 -12.03 23.31
N LEU A 15 -24.06 -10.69 23.31
CA LEU A 15 -23.15 -9.82 22.58
C LEU A 15 -21.87 -9.56 23.39
N SER A 16 -20.74 -9.83 22.77
CA SER A 16 -19.44 -9.48 23.33
C SER A 16 -18.58 -8.77 22.29
N GLN A 17 -17.95 -7.68 22.70
CA GLN A 17 -16.99 -6.96 21.85
C GLN A 17 -15.61 -7.61 22.00
N ARG A 18 -15.01 -8.03 20.86
CA ARG A 18 -13.70 -8.67 20.84
C ARG A 18 -12.78 -7.98 19.85
N GLY A 19 -11.57 -7.63 20.32
CA GLY A 19 -10.58 -6.98 19.51
C GLY A 19 -10.87 -5.51 19.22
N HIS A 20 -10.18 -4.98 18.23
CA HIS A 20 -10.26 -3.59 17.81
C HIS A 20 -10.19 -3.50 16.29
N ALA A 21 -11.01 -2.64 15.71
CA ALA A 21 -11.02 -2.39 14.26
C ALA A 21 -10.77 -0.90 13.99
N ILE A 22 -10.08 -0.63 12.87
CA ILE A 22 -9.88 0.72 12.34
C ILE A 22 -10.29 0.69 10.87
N GLU A 23 -11.05 1.70 10.44
CA GLU A 23 -11.41 1.92 9.05
C GLU A 23 -10.74 3.21 8.56
N CYS A 24 -10.14 3.15 7.37
CA CYS A 24 -9.66 4.31 6.63
C CYS A 24 -10.41 4.38 5.29
N ARG A 25 -10.99 5.55 4.99
CA ARG A 25 -11.57 5.85 3.67
C ARG A 25 -10.48 6.39 2.77
N ILE A 26 -10.18 5.66 1.73
CA ILE A 26 -9.20 6.07 0.73
C ILE A 26 -9.91 6.90 -0.32
N CYS A 27 -9.51 8.17 -0.43
CA CYS A 27 -10.12 9.14 -1.33
C CYS A 27 -9.11 9.69 -2.32
N ALA A 28 -9.57 9.99 -3.54
CA ALA A 28 -8.80 10.70 -4.56
C ALA A 28 -8.82 12.20 -4.25
N GLU A 29 -8.00 12.63 -3.30
CA GLU A 29 -7.94 13.99 -2.76
C GLU A 29 -6.50 14.42 -2.52
N ASP A 30 -6.22 15.69 -2.79
CA ASP A 30 -4.94 16.31 -2.45
C ASP A 30 -5.00 16.87 -1.02
N ALA A 31 -4.50 16.11 -0.07
CA ALA A 31 -4.51 16.47 1.34
C ALA A 31 -3.61 17.69 1.66
N GLU A 32 -2.61 17.98 0.82
CA GLU A 32 -1.73 19.13 0.99
C GLU A 32 -2.38 20.43 0.52
N ASN A 33 -3.32 20.33 -0.40
CA ASN A 33 -4.05 21.47 -0.98
C ASN A 33 -5.52 21.53 -0.52
N GLY A 34 -5.78 21.24 0.76
CA GLY A 34 -7.11 21.39 1.35
C GLY A 34 -8.12 20.33 0.92
N PHE A 35 -7.64 19.11 0.63
CA PHE A 35 -8.48 17.95 0.24
C PHE A 35 -9.30 18.20 -1.03
N VAL A 36 -8.73 18.95 -1.98
CA VAL A 36 -9.37 19.14 -3.28
C VAL A 36 -9.45 17.80 -4.01
N PRO A 37 -10.62 17.41 -4.55
CA PRO A 37 -10.74 16.19 -5.34
C PRO A 37 -9.79 16.18 -6.53
N THR A 38 -9.13 15.05 -6.75
CA THR A 38 -8.17 14.83 -7.84
C THR A 38 -8.71 13.80 -8.82
N PRO A 39 -9.54 14.20 -9.79
CA PRO A 39 -10.03 13.29 -10.82
C PRO A 39 -8.85 12.83 -11.70
N GLY A 40 -8.96 11.64 -12.27
CA GLY A 40 -7.92 11.09 -13.12
C GLY A 40 -8.16 9.63 -13.45
N ILE A 41 -7.23 9.02 -14.17
CA ILE A 41 -7.28 7.61 -14.51
C ILE A 41 -6.29 6.87 -13.60
N ILE A 42 -6.76 5.84 -12.92
CA ILE A 42 -5.92 4.95 -12.12
C ILE A 42 -4.99 4.18 -13.07
N LYS A 43 -3.67 4.39 -12.94
CA LYS A 43 -2.66 3.72 -13.76
C LYS A 43 -2.23 2.39 -13.17
N LEU A 44 -2.09 2.34 -11.86
CA LEU A 44 -1.74 1.14 -11.11
C LEU A 44 -2.50 1.16 -9.79
N ILE A 45 -2.97 0.00 -9.36
CA ILE A 45 -3.55 -0.21 -8.04
C ILE A 45 -3.03 -1.52 -7.45
N THR A 46 -2.46 -1.45 -6.24
CA THR A 46 -2.05 -2.61 -5.47
C THR A 46 -2.75 -2.58 -4.12
N GLU A 47 -3.74 -3.43 -3.95
CA GLU A 47 -4.50 -3.51 -2.70
C GLU A 47 -3.78 -4.40 -1.69
N PRO A 48 -3.66 -3.95 -0.42
CA PRO A 48 -3.05 -4.74 0.64
C PRO A 48 -3.91 -5.95 1.00
N GLN A 49 -3.26 -7.04 1.39
CA GLN A 49 -3.92 -8.28 1.75
C GLN A 49 -3.37 -8.83 3.08
N GLY A 50 -4.08 -9.80 3.65
CA GLY A 50 -3.62 -10.53 4.82
C GLY A 50 -4.68 -10.76 5.89
N ILE A 51 -4.29 -11.50 6.94
CA ILE A 51 -5.19 -11.82 8.06
C ILE A 51 -5.59 -10.54 8.80
N GLY A 52 -6.90 -10.32 8.95
CA GLY A 52 -7.44 -9.13 9.61
C GLY A 52 -7.34 -7.86 8.76
N VAL A 53 -7.23 -8.00 7.44
CA VAL A 53 -7.30 -6.92 6.46
C VAL A 53 -8.49 -7.18 5.54
N ARG A 54 -9.29 -6.13 5.30
CA ARG A 54 -10.40 -6.12 4.35
C ARG A 54 -10.36 -4.82 3.56
N VAL A 55 -10.44 -4.96 2.25
CA VAL A 55 -10.57 -3.82 1.32
C VAL A 55 -11.91 -3.94 0.62
N ASP A 56 -12.75 -2.94 0.79
CA ASP A 56 -14.00 -2.80 0.04
C ASP A 56 -13.76 -1.75 -1.04
N SER A 57 -13.45 -2.20 -2.24
CA SER A 57 -13.07 -1.38 -3.39
C SER A 57 -13.91 -1.73 -4.61
N PHE A 58 -14.02 -0.78 -5.52
CA PHE A 58 -14.58 -0.96 -6.87
C PHE A 58 -13.58 -0.51 -7.95
N CYS A 59 -12.40 -0.04 -7.53
CA CYS A 59 -11.38 0.50 -8.41
C CYS A 59 -10.56 -0.60 -9.09
N TYR A 60 -10.11 -0.31 -10.30
CA TYR A 60 -9.23 -1.17 -11.10
C TYR A 60 -8.32 -0.31 -11.99
N GLU A 61 -7.28 -0.88 -12.53
CA GLU A 61 -6.40 -0.20 -13.48
C GLU A 61 -7.17 0.24 -14.73
N GLY A 62 -7.03 1.52 -15.10
CA GLY A 62 -7.80 2.14 -16.17
C GLY A 62 -9.14 2.75 -15.74
N TYR A 63 -9.54 2.62 -14.46
CA TYR A 63 -10.74 3.27 -13.95
C TYR A 63 -10.59 4.80 -13.98
N GLU A 64 -11.57 5.48 -14.58
CA GLU A 64 -11.68 6.93 -14.59
C GLU A 64 -12.50 7.42 -13.39
N ILE A 65 -11.87 8.22 -12.53
CA ILE A 65 -12.49 8.76 -11.32
C ILE A 65 -13.40 9.95 -11.72
N PRO A 66 -14.74 9.82 -11.54
CA PRO A 66 -15.66 10.84 -11.97
C PRO A 66 -15.65 12.06 -11.02
N ILE A 67 -15.82 13.25 -11.59
CA ILE A 67 -15.91 14.51 -10.84
C ILE A 67 -17.28 14.77 -10.22
N TYR A 68 -18.29 13.95 -10.54
CA TYR A 68 -19.69 14.19 -10.20
C TYR A 68 -20.16 13.49 -8.92
N TYR A 69 -19.31 12.65 -8.34
CA TYR A 69 -19.60 11.84 -7.15
C TYR A 69 -18.53 12.03 -6.09
N ASP A 70 -18.64 11.26 -5.03
CA ASP A 70 -17.67 11.21 -3.94
C ASP A 70 -16.28 10.81 -4.47
N ALA A 71 -15.24 11.46 -3.94
CA ALA A 71 -13.84 11.10 -4.22
C ALA A 71 -13.41 9.77 -3.61
N MET A 72 -14.27 9.09 -2.84
CA MET A 72 -13.95 7.83 -2.16
C MET A 72 -13.72 6.71 -3.16
N LEU A 73 -12.54 6.10 -3.10
CA LEU A 73 -12.10 4.98 -3.94
C LEU A 73 -12.35 3.64 -3.28
N SER A 74 -12.05 3.55 -1.99
CA SER A 74 -12.20 2.30 -1.24
C SER A 74 -12.29 2.55 0.27
N LYS A 75 -12.72 1.51 1.00
CA LYS A 75 -12.64 1.44 2.45
C LYS A 75 -11.65 0.36 2.85
N LEU A 76 -10.60 0.77 3.55
CA LEU A 76 -9.61 -0.12 4.10
C LEU A 76 -9.93 -0.36 5.57
N VAL A 77 -10.21 -1.60 5.93
CA VAL A 77 -10.57 -2.00 7.29
C VAL A 77 -9.55 -3.01 7.81
N VAL A 78 -9.06 -2.77 9.03
CA VAL A 78 -8.24 -3.75 9.74
C VAL A 78 -8.89 -4.14 11.05
N TRP A 79 -8.62 -5.38 11.48
CA TRP A 79 -8.99 -5.89 12.78
C TRP A 79 -7.80 -6.55 13.45
N ALA A 80 -7.66 -6.36 14.78
CA ALA A 80 -6.63 -7.00 15.59
C ALA A 80 -7.14 -7.28 17.01
N ALA A 81 -6.37 -8.02 17.81
CA ALA A 81 -6.74 -8.39 19.16
C ALA A 81 -6.89 -7.18 20.12
N ASN A 82 -6.18 -6.09 19.85
CA ASN A 82 -6.24 -4.84 20.61
C ASN A 82 -5.95 -3.63 19.71
N ARG A 83 -6.09 -2.41 20.26
CA ARG A 83 -5.90 -1.15 19.55
C ARG A 83 -4.47 -0.99 19.01
N THR A 84 -3.46 -1.29 19.79
CA THR A 84 -2.06 -1.15 19.37
C THR A 84 -1.78 -1.98 18.12
N TYR A 85 -2.12 -3.25 18.13
CA TYR A 85 -1.95 -4.11 16.95
C TYR A 85 -2.84 -3.72 15.77
N ALA A 86 -4.01 -3.10 16.02
CA ALA A 86 -4.83 -2.58 14.92
C ALA A 86 -4.16 -1.37 14.26
N ILE A 87 -3.54 -0.46 15.04
CA ILE A 87 -2.80 0.69 14.52
C ILE A 87 -1.57 0.22 13.72
N GLU A 88 -0.76 -0.68 14.27
CA GLU A 88 0.42 -1.23 13.58
C GLU A 88 0.03 -1.91 12.25
N ARG A 89 -1.06 -2.69 12.27
CA ARG A 89 -1.59 -3.30 11.06
C ARG A 89 -2.06 -2.27 10.04
N MET A 90 -2.76 -1.22 10.48
CA MET A 90 -3.21 -0.15 9.59
C MET A 90 -2.03 0.61 8.97
N ARG A 91 -0.97 0.89 9.74
CA ARG A 91 0.27 1.50 9.23
C ARG A 91 0.88 0.67 8.11
N ARG A 92 1.03 -0.63 8.34
CA ARG A 92 1.56 -1.57 7.34
C ARG A 92 0.72 -1.59 6.07
N VAL A 93 -0.60 -1.76 6.19
CA VAL A 93 -1.47 -1.89 5.01
C VAL A 93 -1.62 -0.57 4.24
N LEU A 94 -1.57 0.60 4.90
CA LEU A 94 -1.51 1.89 4.22
C LEU A 94 -0.19 2.09 3.47
N PHE A 95 0.93 1.56 3.99
CA PHE A 95 2.21 1.56 3.29
C PHE A 95 2.18 0.66 2.06
N GLU A 96 1.57 -0.52 2.16
CA GLU A 96 1.42 -1.47 1.05
C GLU A 96 0.41 -1.00 -0.02
N TYR A 97 -0.56 -0.14 0.34
CA TYR A 97 -1.59 0.31 -0.58
C TYR A 97 -1.03 1.34 -1.57
N LYS A 98 -0.87 0.94 -2.82
CA LYS A 98 -0.35 1.81 -3.89
C LYS A 98 -1.43 2.10 -4.91
N ILE A 99 -1.66 3.40 -5.17
CA ILE A 99 -2.54 3.90 -6.21
C ILE A 99 -1.77 4.99 -6.96
N THR A 100 -1.61 4.84 -8.26
CA THR A 100 -0.95 5.85 -9.10
C THR A 100 -1.88 6.36 -10.20
N GLY A 101 -1.58 7.55 -10.73
CA GLY A 101 -2.40 8.22 -11.73
C GLY A 101 -3.31 9.31 -11.15
N THR A 102 -3.49 9.33 -9.83
CA THR A 102 -4.18 10.37 -9.07
C THR A 102 -3.51 10.56 -7.72
N LYS A 103 -3.70 11.72 -7.09
CA LYS A 103 -3.32 11.91 -5.69
C LYS A 103 -4.37 11.30 -4.77
N THR A 104 -3.93 10.76 -3.64
CA THR A 104 -4.80 10.17 -2.63
C THR A 104 -4.47 10.69 -1.24
N ASN A 105 -5.39 10.52 -0.31
CA ASN A 105 -5.20 10.90 1.09
C ASN A 105 -4.42 9.86 1.92
N ILE A 106 -3.81 8.83 1.31
CA ILE A 106 -3.10 7.74 2.01
C ILE A 106 -1.99 8.28 2.90
N SER A 107 -1.14 9.18 2.39
CA SER A 107 -0.06 9.80 3.17
C SER A 107 -0.57 10.56 4.40
N TYR A 108 -1.68 11.28 4.25
CA TYR A 108 -2.32 11.98 5.35
C TYR A 108 -2.90 11.03 6.41
N LEU A 109 -3.53 9.93 5.99
CA LEU A 109 -4.02 8.90 6.90
C LEU A 109 -2.88 8.25 7.69
N ARG A 110 -1.72 8.04 7.08
CA ARG A 110 -0.51 7.58 7.77
C ARG A 110 -0.07 8.57 8.84
N LYS A 111 -0.08 9.88 8.55
CA LYS A 111 0.23 10.93 9.55
C LYS A 111 -0.72 10.89 10.75
N ILE A 112 -2.01 10.68 10.52
CA ILE A 112 -3.00 10.54 11.60
C ILE A 112 -2.64 9.42 12.58
N LEU A 113 -2.16 8.29 12.08
CA LEU A 113 -1.77 7.15 12.92
C LEU A 113 -0.53 7.41 13.80
N GLU A 114 0.22 8.48 13.53
CA GLU A 114 1.37 8.91 14.33
C GLU A 114 0.99 9.90 15.45
N VAL A 115 -0.22 10.49 15.39
CA VAL A 115 -0.68 11.46 16.39
C VAL A 115 -0.86 10.75 17.74
N PRO A 116 -0.20 11.23 18.83
CA PRO A 116 -0.30 10.60 20.14
C PRO A 116 -1.74 10.47 20.66
N ASP A 117 -2.58 11.48 20.42
CA ASP A 117 -3.98 11.46 20.85
C ASP A 117 -4.78 10.38 20.12
N PHE A 118 -4.49 10.13 18.82
CA PHE A 118 -5.09 9.02 18.09
C PHE A 118 -4.61 7.68 18.65
N VAL A 119 -3.30 7.53 18.87
CA VAL A 119 -2.72 6.28 19.39
C VAL A 119 -3.31 5.93 20.76
N ASN A 120 -3.47 6.93 21.63
CA ASN A 120 -4.01 6.76 22.98
C ASN A 120 -5.54 6.66 23.03
N GLY A 121 -6.23 6.94 21.92
CA GLY A 121 -7.69 6.91 21.85
C GLY A 121 -8.38 8.16 22.43
N HIS A 122 -7.64 9.25 22.60
CA HIS A 122 -8.12 10.54 23.13
C HIS A 122 -8.46 11.47 21.96
N TYR A 123 -9.55 11.21 21.24
CA TYR A 123 -9.96 12.06 20.12
C TYR A 123 -11.46 12.31 20.13
N THR A 124 -11.82 13.48 19.66
CA THR A 124 -13.18 13.98 19.48
C THR A 124 -13.40 14.36 18.01
N THR A 125 -14.54 14.94 17.71
CA THR A 125 -14.83 15.45 16.36
C THR A 125 -13.92 16.61 15.93
N SER A 126 -13.31 17.35 16.89
CA SER A 126 -12.35 18.43 16.65
C SER A 126 -10.90 17.94 16.47
N PHE A 127 -10.66 16.62 16.55
CA PHE A 127 -9.31 16.02 16.57
C PHE A 127 -8.37 16.55 15.47
N LEU A 128 -8.85 16.68 14.23
CA LEU A 128 -8.03 17.15 13.11
C LEU A 128 -7.63 18.62 13.26
N GLU A 129 -8.54 19.46 13.77
CA GLU A 129 -8.28 20.87 14.02
C GLU A 129 -7.28 21.04 15.16
N ASP A 130 -7.47 20.31 16.25
CA ASP A 130 -6.62 20.37 17.45
C ASP A 130 -5.18 19.91 17.14
N ASN A 131 -5.01 18.95 16.22
CA ASN A 131 -3.71 18.38 15.85
C ASN A 131 -3.15 18.90 14.51
N LYS A 132 -3.72 19.97 13.93
CA LYS A 132 -3.33 20.51 12.64
C LYS A 132 -1.82 20.78 12.52
N LYS A 133 -1.24 21.47 13.51
CA LYS A 133 0.20 21.78 13.52
C LYS A 133 1.09 20.53 13.54
N PHE A 134 0.66 19.47 14.23
CA PHE A 134 1.38 18.21 14.24
C PHE A 134 1.32 17.55 12.86
N LEU A 135 0.14 17.47 12.25
CA LEU A 135 -0.08 16.87 10.95
C LEU A 135 0.65 17.58 9.80
N GLU A 136 0.84 18.89 9.90
CA GLU A 136 1.64 19.69 8.95
C GLU A 136 3.14 19.41 9.07
N ASN A 137 3.64 19.12 10.27
CA ASN A 137 5.07 18.96 10.54
C ASN A 137 5.58 17.51 10.48
N VAL A 138 4.67 16.51 10.53
CA VAL A 138 5.06 15.10 10.42
C VAL A 138 5.45 14.80 8.98
N THR A 139 6.71 14.45 8.77
CA THR A 139 7.18 13.80 7.55
C THR A 139 7.04 12.29 7.70
N ILE A 140 6.47 11.66 6.72
CA ILE A 140 6.44 10.20 6.61
C ILE A 140 7.44 9.85 5.54
N ASP A 141 8.46 9.07 5.90
CA ASP A 141 9.41 8.52 4.95
C ASP A 141 8.66 7.58 4.01
N ASP A 142 8.37 8.06 2.83
CA ASP A 142 7.86 7.26 1.73
C ASP A 142 9.08 6.77 0.94
N GLU A 143 9.64 5.61 1.36
CA GLU A 143 10.75 4.98 0.63
C GLU A 143 10.47 4.78 -0.87
N SER A 144 9.21 4.99 -1.28
CA SER A 144 8.81 4.93 -2.68
C SER A 144 9.06 6.22 -3.47
N GLU A 145 9.28 7.37 -2.81
CA GLU A 145 9.61 8.63 -3.50
C GLU A 145 11.11 8.73 -3.80
N ASP A 146 11.97 8.11 -2.97
CA ASP A 146 13.43 8.19 -3.15
C ASP A 146 13.96 7.40 -4.36
N LEU A 147 13.20 6.42 -4.88
CA LEU A 147 13.59 5.64 -6.07
C LEU A 147 13.06 6.21 -7.39
N GLN A 148 12.41 7.37 -7.40
CA GLN A 148 11.76 7.91 -8.60
C GLN A 148 12.51 9.04 -9.30
N THR A 149 13.67 9.41 -8.85
CA THR A 149 14.49 10.35 -9.64
C THR A 149 15.10 9.60 -10.83
N ALA A 150 15.04 10.22 -12.02
CA ALA A 150 15.66 9.65 -13.22
C ALA A 150 17.17 9.37 -12.98
N GLU A 151 17.78 10.06 -12.03
CA GLU A 151 19.17 9.92 -11.60
C GLU A 151 19.40 8.60 -10.83
N ASP A 152 18.47 8.19 -9.93
CA ASP A 152 18.57 6.93 -9.17
C ASP A 152 18.39 5.72 -10.09
N ILE A 153 17.44 5.80 -11.01
CA ILE A 153 17.25 4.76 -12.03
C ILE A 153 18.48 4.67 -12.95
N ALA A 154 19.05 5.80 -13.35
CA ALA A 154 20.26 5.83 -14.15
C ALA A 154 21.48 5.27 -13.38
N ALA A 155 21.60 5.57 -12.09
CA ALA A 155 22.67 5.04 -11.25
C ALA A 155 22.57 3.52 -11.07
N ILE A 156 21.36 3.01 -10.83
CA ILE A 156 21.09 1.56 -10.74
C ILE A 156 21.39 0.87 -12.09
N ALA A 157 20.92 1.45 -13.20
CA ALA A 157 21.18 0.91 -14.53
C ALA A 157 22.69 0.89 -14.87
N ALA A 158 23.40 1.97 -14.55
CA ALA A 158 24.85 2.05 -14.72
C ALA A 158 25.60 1.02 -13.86
N TYR A 159 25.16 0.79 -12.62
CA TYR A 159 25.73 -0.22 -11.75
C TYR A 159 25.53 -1.64 -12.32
N PHE A 160 24.34 -1.97 -12.81
CA PHE A 160 24.10 -3.26 -13.45
C PHE A 160 24.91 -3.43 -14.74
N ASP A 161 25.04 -2.40 -15.58
CA ASP A 161 25.85 -2.47 -16.78
C ASP A 161 27.35 -2.66 -16.44
N TYR A 162 27.83 -1.98 -15.40
CA TYR A 162 29.17 -2.19 -14.86
C TYR A 162 29.40 -3.64 -14.41
N MET A 163 28.49 -4.20 -13.61
CA MET A 163 28.58 -5.59 -13.13
C MET A 163 28.57 -6.62 -14.27
N ILE A 164 27.72 -6.41 -15.27
CA ILE A 164 27.64 -7.28 -16.45
C ILE A 164 28.94 -7.20 -17.27
N ASN A 165 29.53 -6.01 -17.40
CA ASN A 165 30.78 -5.82 -18.16
C ASN A 165 32.00 -6.34 -17.40
N GLU A 166 32.01 -6.28 -16.06
CA GLU A 166 33.06 -6.85 -15.23
C GLU A 166 33.05 -8.39 -15.31
N GLU A 167 31.87 -9.04 -15.29
CA GLU A 167 31.75 -10.48 -15.54
C GLU A 167 32.20 -10.87 -16.95
N ARG A 168 31.99 -10.02 -17.96
CA ARG A 168 32.46 -10.26 -19.34
C ARG A 168 33.95 -10.05 -19.51
N SER A 169 34.54 -9.08 -18.84
CA SER A 169 35.99 -8.81 -18.92
C SER A 169 36.83 -9.79 -18.10
N GLY A 170 36.27 -10.34 -17.00
CA GLY A 170 36.91 -11.41 -16.21
C GLY A 170 36.95 -12.79 -16.93
N SER A 171 36.19 -12.93 -18.02
CA SER A 171 36.08 -14.22 -18.75
C SER A 171 37.09 -14.40 -19.91
N SER A 172 38.00 -13.44 -20.12
CA SER A 172 38.89 -13.49 -21.29
C SER A 172 40.30 -14.11 -21.06
N THR A 173 40.55 -14.71 -19.89
CA THR A 173 41.82 -15.44 -19.66
C THR A 173 41.60 -16.66 -18.75
N SER A 174 40.96 -17.69 -19.27
CA SER A 174 41.31 -19.07 -18.92
C SER A 174 40.54 -20.04 -19.84
N THR A 175 41.26 -20.75 -20.68
CA THR A 175 40.85 -22.04 -21.27
C THR A 175 40.68 -23.06 -20.14
N ASP A 176 39.62 -22.95 -19.35
CA ASP A 176 39.26 -23.91 -18.35
C ASP A 176 38.33 -24.98 -18.98
N ASN A 177 38.93 -26.11 -19.29
CA ASN A 177 38.32 -27.30 -19.88
C ASN A 177 37.52 -28.09 -18.85
N ARG A 178 36.71 -27.40 -18.00
CA ARG A 178 35.82 -28.06 -17.03
C ARG A 178 34.52 -28.46 -17.74
N PRO A 179 34.06 -29.68 -17.56
CA PRO A 179 32.80 -30.13 -18.15
C PRO A 179 31.65 -29.28 -17.62
N ILE A 180 30.86 -28.71 -18.57
CA ILE A 180 29.67 -27.90 -18.24
C ILE A 180 28.76 -28.74 -17.35
N SER A 181 28.40 -28.21 -16.18
CA SER A 181 27.55 -28.94 -15.24
C SER A 181 26.18 -29.21 -15.88
N ARG A 182 25.67 -30.45 -15.76
CA ARG A 182 24.36 -30.87 -16.26
C ARG A 182 23.20 -29.96 -15.82
N TRP A 183 23.33 -29.33 -14.67
CA TRP A 183 22.39 -28.34 -14.14
C TRP A 183 22.35 -27.05 -14.97
N ARG A 184 23.47 -26.60 -15.49
CA ARG A 184 23.57 -25.40 -16.33
C ARG A 184 22.96 -25.62 -17.74
N GLU A 185 23.09 -26.82 -18.27
CA GLU A 185 22.41 -27.22 -19.52
C GLU A 185 20.89 -27.36 -19.32
N PHE A 186 20.46 -27.93 -18.20
CA PHE A 186 19.04 -28.07 -17.88
C PHE A 186 18.38 -26.70 -17.70
N GLY A 187 19.01 -25.74 -17.00
CA GLY A 187 18.53 -24.38 -16.86
C GLY A 187 18.35 -23.64 -18.18
N LYS A 188 19.31 -23.78 -19.11
CA LYS A 188 19.20 -23.18 -20.45
C LYS A 188 18.07 -23.80 -21.29
N ARG A 189 17.84 -25.10 -21.21
CA ARG A 189 16.73 -25.78 -21.92
C ARG A 189 15.36 -25.44 -21.31
N SER A 190 15.29 -25.22 -20.01
CA SER A 190 14.06 -24.87 -19.31
C SER A 190 13.59 -23.44 -19.62
N SER A 191 14.55 -22.49 -19.75
CA SER A 191 14.23 -21.10 -20.09
C SER A 191 13.83 -20.90 -21.57
N MET A 192 14.18 -21.82 -22.47
CA MET A 192 13.78 -21.76 -23.89
C MET A 192 12.40 -22.38 -24.18
N ARG A 193 11.75 -23.03 -23.21
CA ARG A 193 10.43 -23.67 -23.40
C ARG A 193 9.22 -22.79 -23.11
N ASN A 194 9.43 -21.54 -22.68
CA ASN A 194 8.35 -20.64 -22.33
C ASN A 194 8.07 -19.54 -23.38
N TYR A 195 8.49 -19.76 -24.64
CA TYR A 195 8.17 -18.88 -25.76
C TYR A 195 7.74 -19.71 -26.96
N ASP A 196 6.56 -20.36 -26.86
CA ASP A 196 5.70 -20.79 -27.97
C ASP A 196 4.24 -20.65 -27.53
#